data_f33e4820e48a21e2773bdaeb67f6e067
#
_entry.id   f33e4820e48a21e2773bdaeb67f6e067
#
_cell.length_a   1.000
_cell.length_b   1.000
_cell.length_c   1.000
_cell.angle_alpha   90.00
_cell.angle_beta   90.00
_cell.angle_gamma   90.00
#
_symmetry.space_group_name_H-M   'P 1'
#
loop_
_entity.id
_entity.type
_entity.pdbx_description
1 polymer ?
#
loop_
_entity_poly.entity_id
_entity_poly.type
_entity_poly.pdbx_seq_one_letter_code
_entity_poly.pdbx_strand_id
1 'polypeptide(L)'
;MQQSAVPELAHTHTRPIHWLATATALAGVVAVSGFLQPDRATAAQHGPESKTAPAAVAPPDPAGVEFPIECGPTEAAVQKQASGDLDGDGRPETVAVVRCEAGSGTPPSGVYVVTRSADDPKARVVATLVDPKERLSVEEFAVRDATITATLLGYSSRDVPSCCPDVTERAKWQWKNGAFVRSTPAGAHSV
;
A
#
# COMPACT_ATOMS: atom_id res chain seq x y z
N MET A 1 -32.73 -49.73 1.59
CA MET A 1 -32.03 -48.45 1.44
C MET A 1 -33.00 -47.49 0.76
N GLN A 2 -33.55 -46.56 1.52
CA GLN A 2 -34.49 -45.55 0.99
C GLN A 2 -33.70 -44.37 0.45
N GLN A 3 -33.81 -44.09 -0.83
CA GLN A 3 -33.28 -42.87 -1.44
C GLN A 3 -34.20 -41.73 -1.06
N SER A 4 -33.71 -40.75 -0.32
CA SER A 4 -34.42 -39.51 -0.04
C SER A 4 -34.59 -38.73 -1.35
N ALA A 5 -35.85 -38.48 -1.73
CA ALA A 5 -36.18 -37.62 -2.87
C ALA A 5 -35.71 -36.21 -2.57
N VAL A 6 -34.86 -35.70 -3.45
CA VAL A 6 -34.43 -34.27 -3.42
C VAL A 6 -35.63 -33.44 -3.81
N PRO A 7 -36.05 -32.40 -3.02
CA PRO A 7 -37.15 -31.54 -3.42
C PRO A 7 -36.78 -30.80 -4.70
N GLU A 8 -37.63 -30.97 -5.71
CA GLU A 8 -37.49 -30.31 -7.01
C GLU A 8 -37.57 -28.79 -6.81
N LEU A 9 -36.46 -28.10 -7.16
CA LEU A 9 -36.39 -26.64 -7.06
C LEU A 9 -37.47 -26.03 -7.96
N ALA A 10 -38.29 -25.10 -7.44
CA ALA A 10 -39.43 -24.45 -8.06
C ALA A 10 -39.14 -23.72 -9.39
N HIS A 11 -37.89 -23.79 -9.88
CA HIS A 11 -37.44 -23.13 -11.11
C HIS A 11 -37.36 -24.03 -12.33
N THR A 12 -37.69 -25.33 -12.22
CA THR A 12 -37.62 -26.28 -13.35
C THR A 12 -38.78 -26.17 -14.34
N HIS A 13 -39.86 -25.46 -13.98
CA HIS A 13 -40.99 -25.21 -14.88
C HIS A 13 -41.15 -23.72 -15.17
N THR A 14 -40.38 -23.21 -16.13
CA THR A 14 -40.50 -21.83 -16.61
C THR A 14 -41.75 -21.65 -17.47
N ARG A 15 -42.81 -21.11 -16.87
CA ARG A 15 -43.98 -20.63 -17.65
C ARG A 15 -43.63 -19.27 -18.25
N PRO A 16 -44.08 -18.94 -19.48
CA PRO A 16 -43.77 -17.65 -20.13
C PRO A 16 -44.16 -16.43 -19.29
N ILE A 17 -45.16 -16.57 -18.41
CA ILE A 17 -45.55 -15.51 -17.49
C ILE A 17 -44.48 -15.15 -16.45
N HIS A 18 -43.63 -16.09 -16.07
CA HIS A 18 -42.50 -15.82 -15.15
C HIS A 18 -41.42 -14.94 -15.82
N TRP A 19 -41.17 -15.16 -17.09
CA TRP A 19 -40.27 -14.33 -17.88
C TRP A 19 -40.78 -12.89 -18.01
N LEU A 20 -42.07 -12.72 -18.27
CA LEU A 20 -42.69 -11.40 -18.34
C LEU A 20 -42.63 -10.68 -17.00
N ALA A 21 -42.93 -11.35 -15.90
CA ALA A 21 -42.87 -10.76 -14.57
C ALA A 21 -41.42 -10.34 -14.19
N THR A 22 -40.43 -11.17 -14.50
CA THR A 22 -39.02 -10.85 -14.23
C THR A 22 -38.54 -9.69 -15.09
N ALA A 23 -38.88 -9.67 -16.39
CA ALA A 23 -38.51 -8.58 -17.29
C ALA A 23 -39.11 -7.24 -16.84
N THR A 24 -40.37 -7.25 -16.39
CA THR A 24 -41.04 -6.04 -15.90
C THR A 24 -40.41 -5.54 -14.59
N ALA A 25 -40.04 -6.44 -13.68
CA ALA A 25 -39.39 -6.09 -12.43
C ALA A 25 -38.00 -5.48 -12.68
N LEU A 26 -37.22 -6.05 -13.60
CA LEU A 26 -35.90 -5.52 -13.97
C LEU A 26 -36.00 -4.14 -14.64
N ALA A 27 -36.96 -3.96 -15.55
CA ALA A 27 -37.20 -2.67 -16.19
C ALA A 27 -37.59 -1.59 -15.16
N GLY A 28 -38.43 -1.96 -14.16
CA GLY A 28 -38.78 -1.06 -13.06
C GLY A 28 -37.61 -0.63 -12.22
N VAL A 29 -36.70 -1.55 -11.86
CA VAL A 29 -35.49 -1.24 -11.10
C VAL A 29 -34.56 -0.31 -11.87
N VAL A 30 -34.35 -0.54 -13.17
CA VAL A 30 -33.53 0.32 -14.03
C VAL A 30 -34.14 1.72 -14.15
N ALA A 31 -35.45 1.84 -14.31
CA ALA A 31 -36.11 3.14 -14.38
C ALA A 31 -35.99 3.94 -13.07
N VAL A 32 -36.18 3.29 -11.92
CA VAL A 32 -36.03 3.94 -10.59
C VAL A 32 -34.60 4.36 -10.30
N SER A 33 -33.60 3.52 -10.67
CA SER A 33 -32.21 3.89 -10.50
C SER A 33 -31.80 5.08 -11.37
N GLY A 34 -32.42 5.26 -12.53
CA GLY A 34 -32.20 6.44 -13.38
C GLY A 34 -32.69 7.75 -12.74
N PHE A 35 -33.76 7.70 -11.95
CA PHE A 35 -34.28 8.87 -11.22
C PHE A 35 -33.49 9.22 -9.94
N LEU A 36 -32.77 8.25 -9.38
CA LEU A 36 -31.96 8.44 -8.18
C LEU A 36 -30.49 8.76 -8.48
N GLN A 37 -30.10 8.80 -9.76
CA GLN A 37 -28.78 9.26 -10.12
C GLN A 37 -28.70 10.77 -9.89
N PRO A 38 -27.75 11.25 -9.02
CA PRO A 38 -27.46 12.68 -9.00
C PRO A 38 -27.04 13.11 -10.40
N ASP A 39 -27.46 14.31 -10.75
CA ASP A 39 -27.13 14.92 -12.07
C ASP A 39 -25.67 14.60 -12.43
N ARG A 40 -25.50 14.11 -13.66
CA ARG A 40 -24.15 13.88 -14.20
C ARG A 40 -23.31 15.10 -13.88
N ALA A 41 -22.24 14.90 -13.13
CA ALA A 41 -21.23 15.93 -12.97
C ALA A 41 -20.78 16.31 -14.40
N THR A 42 -21.38 17.34 -14.95
CA THR A 42 -20.94 17.98 -16.17
C THR A 42 -19.55 18.47 -15.83
N ALA A 43 -18.53 17.87 -16.44
CA ALA A 43 -17.20 18.42 -16.41
C ALA A 43 -17.35 19.91 -16.78
N ALA A 44 -17.07 20.78 -15.82
CA ALA A 44 -17.27 22.21 -15.96
C ALA A 44 -16.57 22.66 -17.22
N GLN A 45 -17.36 23.06 -18.21
CA GLN A 45 -16.85 23.81 -19.35
C GLN A 45 -16.25 25.10 -18.80
N HIS A 46 -15.05 25.36 -19.20
CA HIS A 46 -14.20 26.47 -18.88
C HIS A 46 -14.97 27.80 -18.74
N GLY A 47 -15.26 28.18 -17.50
CA GLY A 47 -15.47 29.60 -17.18
C GLY A 47 -14.10 30.29 -17.15
N PRO A 48 -14.02 31.58 -17.41
CA PRO A 48 -12.75 32.30 -17.44
C PRO A 48 -12.11 32.26 -16.03
N GLU A 49 -10.83 31.84 -16.00
CA GLU A 49 -9.91 31.93 -14.89
C GLU A 49 -10.20 31.08 -13.63
N SER A 50 -10.21 29.76 -13.78
CA SER A 50 -9.73 28.93 -12.68
C SER A 50 -8.23 29.18 -12.51
N LYS A 51 -7.82 29.82 -11.41
CA LYS A 51 -6.42 29.83 -10.96
C LYS A 51 -5.96 28.37 -11.00
N THR A 52 -5.06 28.05 -11.92
CA THR A 52 -4.44 26.73 -12.03
C THR A 52 -3.84 26.41 -10.67
N ALA A 53 -4.40 25.45 -9.97
CA ALA A 53 -3.76 24.93 -8.75
C ALA A 53 -2.33 24.53 -9.16
N PRO A 54 -1.31 24.87 -8.35
CA PRO A 54 0.06 24.47 -8.66
C PRO A 54 0.08 22.97 -8.95
N ALA A 55 0.70 22.56 -10.04
CA ALA A 55 0.83 21.16 -10.37
C ALA A 55 1.50 20.46 -9.19
N ALA A 56 0.84 19.43 -8.65
CA ALA A 56 1.37 18.67 -7.54
C ALA A 56 2.74 18.11 -7.94
N VAL A 57 3.74 18.34 -7.11
CA VAL A 57 5.10 17.83 -7.34
C VAL A 57 5.04 16.29 -7.30
N ALA A 58 5.51 15.64 -8.35
CA ALA A 58 5.56 14.18 -8.39
C ALA A 58 6.60 13.66 -7.36
N PRO A 59 6.30 12.58 -6.62
CA PRO A 59 7.26 11.97 -5.69
C PRO A 59 8.50 11.46 -6.43
N PRO A 60 9.67 11.40 -5.76
CA PRO A 60 10.87 10.84 -6.36
C PRO A 60 10.71 9.35 -6.67
N ASP A 61 11.15 8.94 -7.86
CA ASP A 61 11.22 7.54 -8.24
C ASP A 61 12.44 6.90 -7.54
N PRO A 62 12.29 5.82 -6.77
CA PRO A 62 13.40 5.12 -6.16
C PRO A 62 14.17 4.25 -7.16
N ALA A 63 13.69 4.04 -8.38
CA ALA A 63 14.43 3.34 -9.42
C ALA A 63 15.73 4.11 -9.77
N GLY A 64 16.83 3.41 -9.77
CA GLY A 64 18.16 4.02 -10.03
C GLY A 64 18.76 4.84 -8.87
N VAL A 65 18.14 4.80 -7.69
CA VAL A 65 18.74 5.32 -6.47
C VAL A 65 19.72 4.30 -5.91
N GLU A 66 20.91 4.75 -5.54
CA GLU A 66 21.89 3.94 -4.83
C GLU A 66 21.48 3.83 -3.36
N PHE A 67 21.12 2.63 -2.93
CA PHE A 67 20.76 2.35 -1.54
C PHE A 67 21.97 1.85 -0.75
N PRO A 68 22.13 2.24 0.53
CA PRO A 68 23.22 1.76 1.37
C PRO A 68 22.92 0.34 1.89
N ILE A 69 22.90 -0.63 0.97
CA ILE A 69 22.68 -2.05 1.24
C ILE A 69 23.74 -2.87 0.50
N GLU A 70 24.39 -3.79 1.20
CA GLU A 70 25.48 -4.61 0.65
C GLU A 70 24.90 -5.95 0.15
N CYS A 71 24.73 -6.08 -1.15
CA CYS A 71 24.12 -7.26 -1.78
C CYS A 71 25.14 -8.27 -2.35
N GLY A 72 26.46 -7.99 -2.23
CA GLY A 72 27.49 -8.86 -2.81
C GLY A 72 27.31 -9.01 -4.33
N PRO A 73 27.17 -10.24 -4.85
CA PRO A 73 27.03 -10.48 -6.30
C PRO A 73 25.60 -10.25 -6.84
N THR A 74 24.62 -9.97 -5.98
CA THR A 74 23.23 -9.76 -6.39
C THR A 74 22.87 -8.27 -6.36
N GLU A 75 21.74 -7.91 -6.95
CA GLU A 75 21.29 -6.52 -7.01
C GLU A 75 20.35 -6.17 -5.85
N ALA A 76 20.28 -4.89 -5.53
CA ALA A 76 19.30 -4.35 -4.62
C ALA A 76 17.98 -4.13 -5.38
N ALA A 77 16.87 -4.61 -4.83
CA ALA A 77 15.55 -4.49 -5.43
C ALA A 77 14.56 -3.81 -4.50
N VAL A 78 13.84 -2.81 -5.03
CA VAL A 78 12.73 -2.17 -4.32
C VAL A 78 11.54 -3.13 -4.30
N GLN A 79 11.14 -3.57 -3.13
CA GLN A 79 10.04 -4.53 -2.93
C GLN A 79 8.70 -3.82 -2.73
N LYS A 80 8.71 -2.70 -2.01
CA LYS A 80 7.53 -1.88 -1.71
C LYS A 80 7.94 -0.42 -1.72
N GLN A 81 7.00 0.44 -2.09
CA GLN A 81 7.19 1.89 -1.99
C GLN A 81 5.86 2.57 -1.67
N ALA A 82 5.93 3.69 -0.98
CA ALA A 82 4.81 4.58 -0.75
C ALA A 82 5.33 6.01 -0.61
N SER A 83 4.52 6.99 -1.00
CA SER A 83 4.95 8.39 -1.01
C SER A 83 4.00 9.28 -0.23
N GLY A 84 4.51 10.37 0.28
CA GLY A 84 3.77 11.40 1.00
C GLY A 84 4.69 12.54 1.41
N ASP A 85 4.12 13.69 1.71
CA ASP A 85 4.84 14.81 2.30
C ASP A 85 5.10 14.49 3.78
N LEU A 86 6.32 14.09 4.08
CA LEU A 86 6.69 13.54 5.39
C LEU A 86 7.21 14.60 6.35
N ASP A 87 7.80 15.68 5.84
CA ASP A 87 8.38 16.76 6.65
C ASP A 87 7.56 18.05 6.63
N GLY A 88 6.50 18.10 5.79
CA GLY A 88 5.57 19.23 5.71
C GLY A 88 6.05 20.37 4.83
N ASP A 89 7.02 20.14 3.94
CA ASP A 89 7.56 21.18 3.04
C ASP A 89 6.74 21.35 1.75
N GLY A 90 5.68 20.54 1.56
CA GLY A 90 4.82 20.52 0.37
C GLY A 90 5.37 19.71 -0.79
N ARG A 91 6.46 18.98 -0.60
CA ARG A 91 7.10 18.13 -1.61
C ARG A 91 7.09 16.67 -1.10
N PRO A 92 6.51 15.75 -1.84
CA PRO A 92 6.44 14.38 -1.35
C PRO A 92 7.79 13.67 -1.41
N GLU A 93 8.11 12.93 -0.34
CA GLU A 93 9.15 11.92 -0.30
C GLU A 93 8.60 10.57 -0.74
N THR A 94 9.51 9.68 -1.12
CA THR A 94 9.21 8.25 -1.32
C THR A 94 9.93 7.42 -0.27
N VAL A 95 9.18 6.58 0.42
CA VAL A 95 9.75 5.57 1.31
C VAL A 95 9.83 4.26 0.55
N ALA A 96 11.02 3.69 0.48
CA ALA A 96 11.31 2.45 -0.24
C ALA A 96 11.71 1.34 0.74
N VAL A 97 11.10 0.17 0.60
CA VAL A 97 11.54 -1.08 1.24
C VAL A 97 12.41 -1.81 0.23
N VAL A 98 13.66 -1.99 0.55
CA VAL A 98 14.67 -2.54 -0.35
C VAL A 98 15.30 -3.78 0.27
N ARG A 99 15.55 -4.79 -0.52
CA ARG A 99 16.33 -5.97 -0.13
C ARG A 99 17.17 -6.47 -1.30
N CYS A 100 18.16 -7.28 -1.00
CA CYS A 100 18.91 -7.94 -2.05
C CYS A 100 18.09 -9.00 -2.76
N GLU A 101 18.25 -9.14 -4.06
CA GLU A 101 17.70 -10.28 -4.78
C GLU A 101 18.35 -11.58 -4.28
N ALA A 102 17.52 -12.59 -4.06
CA ALA A 102 17.99 -13.90 -3.61
C ALA A 102 17.24 -14.99 -4.35
N GLY A 103 17.95 -16.01 -4.77
CA GLY A 103 17.36 -17.19 -5.40
C GLY A 103 16.56 -18.05 -4.42
N SER A 104 16.82 -17.92 -3.11
CA SER A 104 16.08 -18.58 -2.03
C SER A 104 16.24 -17.81 -0.73
N GLY A 105 15.26 -17.97 0.17
CA GLY A 105 15.23 -17.28 1.47
C GLY A 105 14.69 -15.85 1.37
N THR A 106 14.65 -15.20 2.52
CA THR A 106 14.22 -13.80 2.64
C THR A 106 15.36 -12.98 3.23
N PRO A 107 16.13 -12.26 2.39
CA PRO A 107 17.16 -11.37 2.88
C PRO A 107 16.58 -10.27 3.77
N PRO A 108 17.33 -9.75 4.73
CA PRO A 108 16.92 -8.60 5.51
C PRO A 108 16.55 -7.41 4.64
N SER A 109 15.56 -6.65 5.08
CA SER A 109 15.11 -5.44 4.41
C SER A 109 15.81 -4.20 4.97
N GLY A 110 16.12 -3.25 4.09
CA GLY A 110 16.35 -1.87 4.47
C GLY A 110 15.10 -1.04 4.17
N VAL A 111 14.84 -0.03 5.00
CA VAL A 111 13.78 0.95 4.73
C VAL A 111 14.40 2.33 4.65
N TYR A 112 14.21 3.00 3.53
CA TYR A 112 14.89 4.25 3.19
C TYR A 112 13.91 5.33 2.78
N VAL A 113 14.20 6.57 3.18
CA VAL A 113 13.49 7.75 2.69
C VAL A 113 14.30 8.37 1.55
N VAL A 114 13.65 8.57 0.44
CA VAL A 114 14.19 9.14 -0.79
C VAL A 114 13.53 10.49 -1.05
N THR A 115 14.33 11.51 -1.30
CA THR A 115 13.85 12.85 -1.67
C THR A 115 14.54 13.37 -2.92
N ARG A 116 14.03 14.47 -3.45
CA ARG A 116 14.66 15.35 -4.42
C ARG A 116 14.66 16.78 -3.88
N SER A 117 15.79 17.46 -3.90
CA SER A 117 15.79 18.88 -3.58
C SER A 117 15.27 19.74 -4.76
N ALA A 118 14.92 21.00 -4.47
CA ALA A 118 14.50 21.94 -5.52
C ALA A 118 15.62 22.18 -6.55
N ASP A 119 16.85 22.20 -6.08
CA ASP A 119 18.02 22.57 -6.87
C ASP A 119 18.69 21.36 -7.54
N ASP A 120 18.35 20.13 -7.12
CA ASP A 120 18.89 18.90 -7.68
C ASP A 120 17.75 17.90 -7.96
N PRO A 121 17.44 17.66 -9.24
CA PRO A 121 16.40 16.72 -9.63
C PRO A 121 16.73 15.26 -9.36
N LYS A 122 18.00 14.95 -9.01
CA LYS A 122 18.42 13.57 -8.72
C LYS A 122 17.83 13.10 -7.39
N ALA A 123 17.13 11.98 -7.44
CA ALA A 123 16.64 11.33 -6.23
C ALA A 123 17.81 10.75 -5.40
N ARG A 124 17.75 10.90 -4.08
CA ARG A 124 18.77 10.40 -3.16
C ARG A 124 18.16 9.94 -1.85
N VAL A 125 18.83 9.00 -1.19
CA VAL A 125 18.50 8.58 0.18
C VAL A 125 18.88 9.69 1.16
N VAL A 126 17.94 10.06 2.04
CA VAL A 126 18.15 11.06 3.10
C VAL A 126 18.01 10.49 4.50
N ALA A 127 17.37 9.32 4.64
CA ALA A 127 17.29 8.64 5.93
C ALA A 127 17.21 7.12 5.74
N THR A 128 17.78 6.39 6.70
CA THR A 128 17.61 4.95 6.88
C THR A 128 16.72 4.74 8.11
N LEU A 129 15.53 4.15 7.91
CA LEU A 129 14.56 3.89 8.97
C LEU A 129 14.73 2.51 9.58
N VAL A 130 15.14 1.54 8.77
CA VAL A 130 15.54 0.18 9.19
C VAL A 130 16.85 -0.13 8.47
N ASP A 131 17.90 -0.41 9.23
CA ASP A 131 19.18 -0.87 8.69
C ASP A 131 19.08 -2.38 8.41
N PRO A 132 19.53 -2.89 7.24
CA PRO A 132 19.60 -4.32 6.96
C PRO A 132 20.34 -5.14 8.03
N LYS A 133 21.27 -4.52 8.76
CA LYS A 133 21.99 -5.14 9.89
C LYS A 133 21.08 -5.51 11.06
N GLU A 134 19.91 -4.88 11.19
CA GLU A 134 18.89 -5.26 12.17
C GLU A 134 18.28 -6.64 11.86
N ARG A 135 18.47 -7.16 10.64
CA ARG A 135 18.01 -8.47 10.18
C ARG A 135 16.47 -8.62 10.25
N LEU A 136 15.76 -7.55 9.96
CA LEU A 136 14.31 -7.51 9.96
C LEU A 136 13.77 -7.64 8.52
N SER A 137 12.61 -8.25 8.40
CA SER A 137 11.81 -8.26 7.18
C SER A 137 10.59 -7.36 7.35
N VAL A 138 10.12 -6.74 6.27
CA VAL A 138 8.98 -5.82 6.28
C VAL A 138 7.76 -6.50 5.67
N GLU A 139 6.73 -6.71 6.47
CA GLU A 139 5.45 -7.30 6.06
C GLU A 139 4.48 -6.22 5.60
N GLU A 140 3.79 -5.59 6.53
CA GLU A 140 2.88 -4.50 6.27
C GLU A 140 3.65 -3.18 6.21
N PHE A 141 3.29 -2.33 5.26
CA PHE A 141 3.96 -1.06 5.07
C PHE A 141 2.99 -0.03 4.51
N ALA A 142 2.94 1.14 5.11
CA ALA A 142 2.12 2.25 4.63
C ALA A 142 2.71 3.61 4.99
N VAL A 143 2.38 4.61 4.16
CA VAL A 143 2.58 6.04 4.43
C VAL A 143 1.22 6.71 4.41
N ARG A 144 0.84 7.34 5.52
CA ARG A 144 -0.41 8.11 5.67
C ARG A 144 -0.21 9.26 6.64
N ASP A 145 -0.74 10.42 6.33
CA ASP A 145 -0.75 11.59 7.21
C ASP A 145 0.65 11.89 7.80
N ALA A 146 1.66 12.03 6.94
CA ALA A 146 3.06 12.23 7.31
C ALA A 146 3.62 11.17 8.29
N THR A 147 3.00 10.00 8.32
CA THR A 147 3.37 8.90 9.21
C THR A 147 3.71 7.66 8.38
N ILE A 148 4.86 7.08 8.68
CA ILE A 148 5.28 5.80 8.12
C ILE A 148 4.97 4.72 9.15
N THR A 149 4.34 3.63 8.74
CA THR A 149 4.07 2.46 9.58
C THR A 149 4.56 1.20 8.91
N ALA A 150 5.08 0.26 9.69
CA ALA A 150 5.46 -1.05 9.20
C ALA A 150 5.28 -2.12 10.30
N THR A 151 4.99 -3.34 9.87
CA THR A 151 5.13 -4.55 10.67
C THR A 151 6.47 -5.18 10.32
N LEU A 152 7.34 -5.31 11.32
CA LEU A 152 8.69 -5.85 11.18
C LEU A 152 8.73 -7.24 11.78
N LEU A 153 9.27 -8.19 11.03
CA LEU A 153 9.49 -9.55 11.47
C LEU A 153 10.96 -9.81 11.70
N GLY A 154 11.29 -10.43 12.80
CA GLY A 154 12.66 -10.75 13.20
C GLY A 154 12.76 -12.11 13.90
N TYR A 155 13.91 -12.35 14.51
CA TYR A 155 14.24 -13.60 15.19
C TYR A 155 14.76 -13.30 16.58
N SER A 156 14.22 -13.98 17.60
CA SER A 156 14.64 -13.81 18.99
C SER A 156 16.07 -14.33 19.23
N SER A 157 16.53 -15.30 18.46
CA SER A 157 17.87 -15.84 18.51
C SER A 157 18.36 -16.36 17.15
N ARG A 158 19.63 -16.76 17.07
CA ARG A 158 20.21 -17.38 15.86
C ARG A 158 19.76 -18.83 15.65
N ASP A 159 19.19 -19.45 16.68
CA ASP A 159 18.74 -20.83 16.65
C ASP A 159 17.33 -20.96 16.05
N VAL A 160 16.61 -19.83 15.94
CA VAL A 160 15.30 -19.80 15.26
C VAL A 160 15.49 -20.05 13.77
N PRO A 161 14.78 -21.02 13.18
CA PRO A 161 14.89 -21.31 11.74
C PRO A 161 14.55 -20.10 10.88
N SER A 162 15.31 -19.87 9.84
CA SER A 162 15.15 -18.70 8.95
C SER A 162 13.80 -18.64 8.19
N CYS A 163 13.08 -19.77 8.12
CA CYS A 163 11.72 -19.81 7.56
C CYS A 163 10.66 -19.15 8.45
N CYS A 164 10.96 -18.98 9.77
CA CYS A 164 9.89 -18.86 10.76
C CYS A 164 10.26 -17.77 11.79
N PRO A 165 10.18 -16.50 11.41
CA PRO A 165 10.42 -15.40 12.35
C PRO A 165 9.44 -15.48 13.51
N ASP A 166 9.95 -15.32 14.74
CA ASP A 166 9.20 -15.45 16.00
C ASP A 166 9.06 -14.11 16.74
N VAL A 167 9.62 -13.05 16.19
CA VAL A 167 9.48 -11.68 16.71
C VAL A 167 8.70 -10.84 15.73
N THR A 168 7.66 -10.18 16.23
CA THR A 168 6.87 -9.22 15.45
C THR A 168 6.86 -7.88 16.18
N GLU A 169 7.26 -6.83 15.48
CA GLU A 169 7.25 -5.45 15.98
C GLU A 169 6.42 -4.56 15.06
N ARG A 170 5.51 -3.77 15.62
CA ARG A 170 4.88 -2.67 14.90
C ARG A 170 5.68 -1.41 15.13
N ALA A 171 6.23 -0.86 14.06
CA ALA A 171 7.02 0.34 14.08
C ALA A 171 6.28 1.49 13.40
N LYS A 172 6.49 2.69 13.93
CA LYS A 172 5.97 3.95 13.41
C LYS A 172 7.10 4.96 13.38
N TRP A 173 7.22 5.71 12.27
CA TRP A 173 8.15 6.83 12.17
C TRP A 173 7.42 8.10 11.83
N GLN A 174 7.84 9.19 12.43
CA GLN A 174 7.36 10.54 12.15
C GLN A 174 8.55 11.50 12.10
N TRP A 175 8.47 12.47 11.20
CA TRP A 175 9.43 13.56 11.17
C TRP A 175 9.24 14.47 12.37
N LYS A 176 10.29 14.70 13.16
CA LYS A 176 10.30 15.55 14.33
C LYS A 176 11.68 16.18 14.52
N ASN A 177 11.71 17.50 14.64
CA ASN A 177 12.96 18.23 14.93
C ASN A 177 14.12 17.90 13.97
N GLY A 178 13.84 17.73 12.67
CA GLY A 178 14.87 17.48 11.68
C GLY A 178 15.31 16.01 11.54
N ALA A 179 14.58 15.05 12.12
CA ALA A 179 14.88 13.63 12.04
C ALA A 179 13.60 12.76 12.06
N PHE A 180 13.70 11.55 11.50
CA PHE A 180 12.67 10.53 11.67
C PHE A 180 12.81 9.84 13.02
N VAL A 181 11.79 9.95 13.85
CA VAL A 181 11.76 9.33 15.18
C VAL A 181 10.92 8.06 15.12
N ARG A 182 11.58 6.90 15.42
CA ARG A 182 10.89 5.60 15.54
C ARG A 182 10.18 5.53 16.88
N SER A 183 8.97 4.99 16.89
CA SER A 183 8.19 4.66 18.08
C SER A 183 7.43 3.36 17.85
N THR A 184 7.20 2.63 18.94
CA THR A 184 6.33 1.44 18.93
C THR A 184 4.95 1.88 19.45
N PRO A 185 3.86 1.64 18.68
CA PRO A 185 2.52 1.92 19.18
C PRO A 185 2.23 1.16 20.48
N ALA A 186 1.59 1.82 21.44
CA ALA A 186 1.19 1.17 22.68
C ALA A 186 0.28 -0.04 22.39
N GLY A 187 0.61 -1.22 22.91
CA GLY A 187 -0.13 -2.46 22.71
C GLY A 187 0.40 -3.37 21.58
N ALA A 188 1.56 -3.09 21.01
CA ALA A 188 2.13 -3.84 19.87
C ALA A 188 3.04 -5.04 20.28
N HIS A 189 3.04 -5.45 21.52
CA HIS A 189 3.70 -6.68 21.92
C HIS A 189 2.69 -7.84 21.87
N SER A 190 2.69 -8.57 20.76
CA SER A 190 2.10 -9.90 20.72
C SER A 190 3.18 -10.90 21.15
N VAL A 191 2.88 -11.63 22.19
CA VAL A 191 3.61 -12.80 22.67
C VAL A 191 3.34 -13.94 21.70
#